data_a1294a44cea3adb1df217f2fc2a3aaa0
#
_entry.id   a1294a44cea3adb1df217f2fc2a3aaa0
#
_cell.length_a   1.000
_cell.length_b   1.000
_cell.length_c   1.000
_cell.angle_alpha   90.00
_cell.angle_beta   90.00
_cell.angle_gamma   90.00
#
_symmetry.space_group_name_H-M   'P 1'
#
loop_
_entity.id
_entity.type
_entity.pdbx_description
1 polymer ?
#
loop_
_entity_poly.entity_id
_entity_poly.type
_entity_poly.pdbx_seq_one_letter_code
_entity_poly.pdbx_strand_id
1 'polypeptide(L)'
;MPLARIQSPMTAMAHREEHCLRPESKVYIAGHRGLVGSAIRRRLEADGHTRLLLPTRGELDLTRRDDVMRFFAREHPEFVFLAAARVGGIAANNTFPADFIRENLLIQCNVIDACYEHDVKRLLFLGSSCIYPRDCPQPMREEHLLTGPLESTNRPYAVAKIAGIEQCWAYNRQYGTQFLAAMPTNLYGPGDNFGLEDSHVLPALLRKVAEAKATGQKQIVVWGTGTPRREFLYSDDLAEACVLLLRLPQDRFQQLLPAERPPLINIGVGEDLTVRELAETICRVLEYDGELVFDSTRPDGTPRKLLDVRRIHALGWRARTSLEEGIRRTYAAVKDRL
;
A
#
# COMPACT_ATOMS: atom_id res chain seq x y z
N MET A 1 24.53 -12.82 23.48
CA MET A 1 23.53 -11.84 23.96
C MET A 1 24.22 -10.49 24.00
N PRO A 2 23.89 -9.52 23.11
CA PRO A 2 24.39 -8.16 23.26
C PRO A 2 23.57 -7.46 24.35
N LEU A 3 24.24 -6.88 25.32
CA LEU A 3 23.68 -6.07 26.39
C LEU A 3 22.93 -4.87 25.82
N ALA A 4 21.70 -4.65 26.27
CA ALA A 4 20.89 -3.49 25.95
C ALA A 4 21.69 -2.20 26.19
N ARG A 5 21.88 -1.39 25.15
CA ARG A 5 22.34 0.00 25.28
C ARG A 5 21.21 0.82 25.93
N ILE A 6 21.28 0.96 27.25
CA ILE A 6 20.45 1.95 27.98
C ILE A 6 21.06 3.31 27.68
N GLN A 7 20.48 4.04 26.73
CA GLN A 7 20.85 5.44 26.49
C GLN A 7 20.25 6.31 27.60
N SER A 8 21.05 7.22 28.14
CA SER A 8 20.64 8.20 29.16
C SER A 8 19.58 9.15 28.61
N PRO A 9 18.53 9.51 29.38
CA PRO A 9 17.44 10.38 28.92
C PRO A 9 17.85 11.79 28.45
N MET A 10 18.98 12.30 28.92
CA MET A 10 19.46 13.65 28.57
C MET A 10 20.10 13.75 27.19
N THR A 11 20.67 12.68 26.65
CA THR A 11 21.26 12.65 25.29
C THR A 11 20.17 12.53 24.20
N ALA A 12 18.98 12.05 24.57
CA ALA A 12 17.87 11.84 23.64
C ALA A 12 17.13 13.12 23.19
N MET A 13 17.27 14.24 23.92
CA MET A 13 16.55 15.50 23.57
C MET A 13 17.25 16.34 22.50
N ALA A 14 18.58 16.31 22.42
CA ALA A 14 19.34 17.17 21.49
C ALA A 14 19.40 16.67 20.04
N HIS A 15 19.01 15.39 19.75
CA HIS A 15 19.06 14.81 18.42
C HIS A 15 17.69 14.66 17.73
N ARG A 16 16.61 15.19 18.30
CA ARG A 16 15.24 14.97 17.80
C ARG A 16 14.83 15.82 16.58
N GLU A 17 15.56 16.88 16.24
CA GLU A 17 15.24 17.75 15.10
C GLU A 17 15.61 17.13 13.72
N GLU A 18 16.40 16.08 13.68
CA GLU A 18 16.96 15.51 12.43
C GLU A 18 16.18 14.34 11.82
N HIS A 19 15.06 13.92 12.40
CA HIS A 19 14.34 12.70 11.95
C HIS A 19 13.27 12.98 10.87
N CYS A 20 13.36 14.08 10.16
CA CYS A 20 12.45 14.44 9.08
C CYS A 20 13.05 14.10 7.73
N LEU A 21 12.27 13.50 6.83
CA LEU A 21 12.71 13.20 5.46
C LEU A 21 13.00 14.49 4.68
N ARG A 22 14.22 14.62 4.15
CA ARG A 22 14.71 15.77 3.38
C ARG A 22 15.29 15.30 2.04
N PRO A 23 15.45 16.19 1.02
CA PRO A 23 15.98 15.81 -0.29
C PRO A 23 17.34 15.12 -0.26
N GLU A 24 18.21 15.45 0.69
CA GLU A 24 19.54 14.85 0.88
C GLU A 24 19.53 13.52 1.63
N SER A 25 18.38 13.12 2.21
CA SER A 25 18.26 11.87 2.97
C SER A 25 18.49 10.64 2.08
N LYS A 26 19.16 9.63 2.63
CA LYS A 26 19.34 8.33 1.96
C LYS A 26 18.11 7.45 2.16
N VAL A 27 17.37 7.20 1.09
CA VAL A 27 16.05 6.57 1.13
C VAL A 27 16.07 5.21 0.43
N TYR A 28 15.65 4.17 1.13
CA TYR A 28 15.42 2.87 0.53
C TYR A 28 13.93 2.66 0.20
N ILE A 29 13.63 2.32 -1.06
CA ILE A 29 12.28 1.99 -1.52
C ILE A 29 12.23 0.50 -1.87
N ALA A 30 11.84 -0.33 -0.91
CA ALA A 30 11.61 -1.75 -1.14
C ALA A 30 10.38 -1.95 -2.04
N GLY A 31 10.57 -2.58 -3.20
CA GLY A 31 9.49 -2.76 -4.18
C GLY A 31 9.29 -1.58 -5.14
N HIS A 32 10.33 -0.81 -5.42
CA HIS A 32 10.33 0.39 -6.28
C HIS A 32 9.83 0.19 -7.72
N ARG A 33 9.65 -1.05 -8.20
CA ARG A 33 9.10 -1.37 -9.52
C ARG A 33 7.61 -1.67 -9.53
N GLY A 34 7.00 -1.92 -8.35
CA GLY A 34 5.56 -2.15 -8.21
C GLY A 34 4.75 -0.86 -8.26
N LEU A 35 3.42 -0.98 -8.29
CA LEU A 35 2.48 0.14 -8.35
C LEU A 35 2.81 1.24 -7.32
N VAL A 36 2.88 0.90 -6.04
CA VAL A 36 3.13 1.85 -4.95
C VAL A 36 4.57 2.34 -4.94
N GLY A 37 5.54 1.42 -5.02
CA GLY A 37 6.95 1.78 -4.93
C GLY A 37 7.41 2.66 -6.09
N SER A 38 6.89 2.44 -7.32
CA SER A 38 7.20 3.29 -8.47
C SER A 38 6.59 4.69 -8.35
N ALA A 39 5.40 4.81 -7.76
CA ALA A 39 4.78 6.10 -7.48
C ALA A 39 5.55 6.88 -6.42
N ILE A 40 5.96 6.22 -5.31
CA ILE A 40 6.82 6.84 -4.29
C ILE A 40 8.15 7.30 -4.89
N ARG A 41 8.77 6.48 -5.75
CA ARG A 41 9.99 6.86 -6.46
C ARG A 41 9.80 8.11 -7.30
N ARG A 42 8.77 8.15 -8.16
CA ARG A 42 8.46 9.34 -9.00
C ARG A 42 8.27 10.60 -8.14
N ARG A 43 7.54 10.48 -7.03
CA ARG A 43 7.29 11.60 -6.12
C ARG A 43 8.59 12.11 -5.49
N LEU A 44 9.43 11.22 -4.99
CA LEU A 44 10.71 11.60 -4.38
C LEU A 44 11.67 12.23 -5.41
N GLU A 45 11.75 11.66 -6.62
CA GLU A 45 12.55 12.23 -7.72
C GLU A 45 12.05 13.65 -8.09
N ALA A 46 10.72 13.83 -8.20
CA ALA A 46 10.11 15.15 -8.46
C ALA A 46 10.36 16.16 -7.33
N ASP A 47 10.49 15.71 -6.09
CA ASP A 47 10.80 16.53 -4.92
C ASP A 47 12.32 16.76 -4.73
N GLY A 48 13.17 16.34 -5.69
CA GLY A 48 14.60 16.57 -5.70
C GLY A 48 15.45 15.60 -4.88
N HIS A 49 14.91 14.45 -4.46
CA HIS A 49 15.70 13.41 -3.79
C HIS A 49 16.63 12.71 -4.78
N THR A 50 17.93 12.69 -4.48
CA THR A 50 18.96 12.10 -5.36
C THR A 50 19.61 10.84 -4.79
N ARG A 51 19.39 10.54 -3.49
CA ARG A 51 20.02 9.41 -2.80
C ARG A 51 19.03 8.27 -2.58
N LEU A 52 18.42 7.79 -3.67
CA LEU A 52 17.46 6.70 -3.66
C LEU A 52 18.15 5.34 -3.84
N LEU A 53 17.91 4.42 -2.94
CA LEU A 53 18.35 3.02 -3.02
C LEU A 53 17.24 2.19 -3.64
N LEU A 54 17.49 1.63 -4.82
CA LEU A 54 16.49 0.99 -5.67
C LEU A 54 16.95 -0.40 -6.17
N PRO A 55 17.39 -1.31 -5.28
CA PRO A 55 17.79 -2.64 -5.71
C PRO A 55 16.60 -3.42 -6.25
N THR A 56 16.83 -4.15 -7.34
CA THR A 56 15.85 -5.09 -7.90
C THR A 56 15.80 -6.38 -7.07
N ARG A 57 14.77 -7.22 -7.27
CA ARG A 57 14.68 -8.53 -6.61
C ARG A 57 15.89 -9.43 -6.90
N GLY A 58 16.50 -9.32 -8.09
CA GLY A 58 17.70 -10.08 -8.44
C GLY A 58 18.97 -9.62 -7.72
N GLU A 59 19.02 -8.33 -7.33
CA GLU A 59 20.14 -7.75 -6.58
C GLU A 59 19.96 -7.88 -5.07
N LEU A 60 18.71 -7.91 -4.59
CA LEU A 60 18.37 -8.02 -3.18
C LEU A 60 17.08 -8.84 -3.00
N ASP A 61 17.22 -10.11 -2.63
CA ASP A 61 16.09 -10.96 -2.24
C ASP A 61 15.71 -10.69 -0.78
N LEU A 62 14.59 -10.01 -0.57
CA LEU A 62 14.10 -9.65 0.76
C LEU A 62 13.64 -10.85 1.61
N THR A 63 13.46 -12.03 1.00
CA THR A 63 13.16 -13.25 1.76
C THR A 63 14.39 -13.86 2.42
N ARG A 64 15.60 -13.38 2.08
CA ARG A 64 16.87 -13.87 2.59
C ARG A 64 17.46 -12.89 3.61
N ARG A 65 17.40 -13.24 4.89
CA ARG A 65 17.83 -12.37 5.99
C ARG A 65 19.26 -11.84 5.80
N ASP A 66 20.20 -12.72 5.46
CA ASP A 66 21.60 -12.34 5.34
C ASP A 66 21.86 -11.34 4.21
N ASP A 67 21.10 -11.45 3.10
CA ASP A 67 21.21 -10.49 1.98
C ASP A 67 20.70 -9.11 2.42
N VAL A 68 19.57 -9.07 3.14
CA VAL A 68 19.01 -7.83 3.67
C VAL A 68 19.96 -7.18 4.68
N MET A 69 20.49 -7.94 5.65
CA MET A 69 21.41 -7.41 6.64
C MET A 69 22.70 -6.87 6.01
N ARG A 70 23.28 -7.58 5.04
CA ARG A 70 24.46 -7.09 4.30
C ARG A 70 24.17 -5.80 3.51
N PHE A 71 22.99 -5.71 2.90
CA PHE A 71 22.58 -4.50 2.18
C PHE A 71 22.47 -3.30 3.12
N PHE A 72 21.78 -3.43 4.25
CA PHE A 72 21.63 -2.36 5.23
C PHE A 72 22.96 -1.96 5.86
N ALA A 73 23.83 -2.92 6.17
CA ALA A 73 25.18 -2.66 6.69
C ALA A 73 26.07 -1.89 5.71
N ARG A 74 25.90 -2.09 4.40
CA ARG A 74 26.66 -1.38 3.37
C ARG A 74 26.06 -0.02 3.06
N GLU A 75 24.73 0.04 2.92
CA GLU A 75 24.08 1.23 2.39
C GLU A 75 23.63 2.22 3.47
N HIS A 76 23.41 1.80 4.71
CA HIS A 76 22.94 2.65 5.81
C HIS A 76 21.78 3.58 5.40
N PRO A 77 20.60 3.05 4.97
CA PRO A 77 19.45 3.89 4.66
C PRO A 77 18.95 4.62 5.90
N GLU A 78 18.60 5.89 5.74
CA GLU A 78 18.05 6.70 6.83
C GLU A 78 16.53 6.57 6.94
N PHE A 79 15.86 6.43 5.78
CA PHE A 79 14.42 6.27 5.65
C PHE A 79 14.09 5.07 4.77
N VAL A 80 13.04 4.35 5.14
CA VAL A 80 12.63 3.15 4.40
C VAL A 80 11.13 3.20 4.09
N PHE A 81 10.78 3.02 2.82
CA PHE A 81 9.43 2.70 2.38
C PHE A 81 9.37 1.20 2.06
N LEU A 82 8.65 0.42 2.87
CA LEU A 82 8.47 -1.01 2.65
C LEU A 82 7.18 -1.26 1.87
N ALA A 83 7.26 -1.11 0.54
CA ALA A 83 6.18 -1.38 -0.41
C ALA A 83 6.30 -2.76 -1.07
N ALA A 84 7.38 -3.49 -0.82
CA ALA A 84 7.57 -4.84 -1.33
C ALA A 84 6.63 -5.82 -0.62
N ALA A 85 5.90 -6.59 -1.41
CA ALA A 85 5.03 -7.67 -0.95
C ALA A 85 4.72 -8.62 -2.11
N ARG A 86 4.38 -9.87 -1.80
CA ARG A 86 3.65 -10.72 -2.73
C ARG A 86 2.18 -10.32 -2.70
N VAL A 87 1.68 -9.76 -3.79
CA VAL A 87 0.30 -9.29 -3.94
C VAL A 87 -0.39 -9.99 -5.10
N GLY A 88 -1.72 -10.01 -5.10
CA GLY A 88 -2.52 -10.60 -6.18
C GLY A 88 -4.01 -10.52 -5.87
N GLY A 89 -4.84 -10.77 -6.87
CA GLY A 89 -6.29 -10.84 -6.77
C GLY A 89 -6.78 -12.01 -5.90
N ILE A 90 -8.10 -12.14 -5.78
CA ILE A 90 -8.76 -13.20 -4.97
C ILE A 90 -8.33 -14.59 -5.43
N ALA A 91 -8.30 -14.83 -6.75
CA ALA A 91 -7.94 -16.13 -7.32
C ALA A 91 -6.51 -16.54 -6.90
N ALA A 92 -5.52 -15.64 -7.07
CA ALA A 92 -4.13 -15.91 -6.69
C ALA A 92 -3.97 -16.18 -5.19
N ASN A 93 -4.63 -15.40 -4.33
CA ASN A 93 -4.60 -15.59 -2.87
C ASN A 93 -5.18 -16.95 -2.48
N ASN A 94 -6.28 -17.38 -3.11
CA ASN A 94 -6.93 -18.65 -2.82
C ASN A 94 -6.12 -19.85 -3.35
N THR A 95 -5.40 -19.68 -4.46
CA THR A 95 -4.59 -20.75 -5.07
C THR A 95 -3.25 -20.95 -4.36
N PHE A 96 -2.60 -19.87 -3.88
CA PHE A 96 -1.26 -19.91 -3.30
C PHE A 96 -1.19 -19.39 -1.85
N PRO A 97 -2.07 -19.80 -0.94
CA PRO A 97 -2.18 -19.22 0.40
C PRO A 97 -0.89 -19.35 1.22
N ALA A 98 -0.18 -20.49 1.12
CA ALA A 98 1.07 -20.73 1.82
C ALA A 98 2.20 -19.79 1.36
N ASP A 99 2.28 -19.56 0.06
CA ASP A 99 3.29 -18.64 -0.50
C ASP A 99 3.00 -17.18 -0.09
N PHE A 100 1.73 -16.75 -0.12
CA PHE A 100 1.36 -15.40 0.27
C PHE A 100 1.71 -15.12 1.74
N ILE A 101 1.38 -16.00 2.66
CA ILE A 101 1.72 -15.77 4.08
C ILE A 101 3.23 -15.85 4.29
N ARG A 102 3.89 -16.89 3.77
CA ARG A 102 5.32 -17.14 3.99
C ARG A 102 6.20 -16.02 3.42
N GLU A 103 6.03 -15.66 2.14
CA GLU A 103 6.88 -14.64 1.52
C GLU A 103 6.70 -13.28 2.16
N ASN A 104 5.44 -12.87 2.45
CA ASN A 104 5.19 -11.59 3.09
C ASN A 104 5.75 -11.51 4.52
N LEU A 105 5.63 -12.58 5.32
CA LEU A 105 6.25 -12.63 6.64
C LEU A 105 7.78 -12.53 6.56
N LEU A 106 8.42 -13.27 5.65
CA LEU A 106 9.88 -13.21 5.49
C LEU A 106 10.34 -11.80 5.08
N ILE A 107 9.70 -11.19 4.07
CA ILE A 107 10.05 -9.85 3.59
C ILE A 107 9.97 -8.83 4.74
N GLN A 108 8.83 -8.78 5.42
CA GLN A 108 8.62 -7.76 6.45
C GLN A 108 9.49 -7.98 7.68
N CYS A 109 9.62 -9.22 8.17
CA CYS A 109 10.49 -9.52 9.31
C CYS A 109 11.94 -9.12 9.01
N ASN A 110 12.48 -9.53 7.87
CA ASN A 110 13.86 -9.23 7.52
C ASN A 110 14.12 -7.72 7.38
N VAL A 111 13.20 -6.98 6.75
CA VAL A 111 13.38 -5.53 6.54
C VAL A 111 13.18 -4.75 7.85
N ILE A 112 12.17 -5.10 8.67
CA ILE A 112 11.91 -4.41 9.95
C ILE A 112 13.07 -4.66 10.93
N ASP A 113 13.57 -5.90 11.02
CA ASP A 113 14.75 -6.24 11.82
C ASP A 113 15.97 -5.41 11.37
N ALA A 114 16.24 -5.38 10.06
CA ALA A 114 17.37 -4.63 9.53
C ALA A 114 17.23 -3.11 9.77
N CYS A 115 16.01 -2.56 9.70
CA CYS A 115 15.76 -1.17 10.05
C CYS A 115 16.14 -0.86 11.51
N TYR A 116 15.85 -1.77 12.43
CA TYR A 116 16.23 -1.62 13.83
C TYR A 116 17.74 -1.77 14.03
N GLU A 117 18.34 -2.85 13.51
CA GLU A 117 19.78 -3.16 13.70
C GLU A 117 20.70 -2.09 13.09
N HIS A 118 20.22 -1.33 12.10
CA HIS A 118 21.00 -0.29 11.39
C HIS A 118 20.47 1.13 11.62
N ASP A 119 19.77 1.38 12.72
CA ASP A 119 19.37 2.70 13.19
C ASP A 119 18.58 3.53 12.14
N VAL A 120 17.68 2.89 11.37
CA VAL A 120 16.79 3.60 10.44
C VAL A 120 15.93 4.60 11.20
N LYS A 121 15.95 5.88 10.79
CA LYS A 121 15.25 6.97 11.45
C LYS A 121 13.74 6.78 11.43
N ARG A 122 13.16 6.46 10.26
CA ARG A 122 11.73 6.16 10.10
C ARG A 122 11.50 5.09 9.05
N LEU A 123 10.61 4.18 9.36
CA LEU A 123 10.06 3.17 8.43
C LEU A 123 8.59 3.47 8.17
N LEU A 124 8.16 3.47 6.90
CA LEU A 124 6.76 3.38 6.51
C LEU A 124 6.46 2.00 5.92
N PHE A 125 5.72 1.18 6.67
CA PHE A 125 5.26 -0.14 6.26
C PHE A 125 3.93 -0.02 5.49
N LEU A 126 3.90 -0.49 4.24
CA LEU A 126 2.67 -0.49 3.44
C LEU A 126 1.83 -1.74 3.77
N GLY A 127 0.73 -1.50 4.47
CA GLY A 127 -0.28 -2.50 4.76
C GLY A 127 -1.33 -2.62 3.64
N SER A 128 -2.54 -3.01 4.02
CA SER A 128 -3.68 -3.14 3.10
C SER A 128 -4.98 -3.09 3.90
N SER A 129 -6.04 -2.55 3.33
CA SER A 129 -7.38 -2.53 3.96
C SER A 129 -7.99 -3.91 4.20
N CYS A 130 -7.39 -4.99 3.69
CA CYS A 130 -7.83 -6.37 3.97
C CYS A 130 -7.57 -6.84 5.41
N ILE A 131 -6.80 -6.07 6.21
CA ILE A 131 -6.58 -6.34 7.64
C ILE A 131 -7.83 -6.16 8.50
N TYR A 132 -8.81 -5.40 7.99
CA TYR A 132 -10.06 -5.17 8.72
C TYR A 132 -11.00 -6.37 8.61
N PRO A 133 -11.85 -6.61 9.63
CA PRO A 133 -12.83 -7.66 9.58
C PRO A 133 -13.75 -7.55 8.35
N ARG A 134 -14.20 -8.71 7.84
CA ARG A 134 -15.10 -8.77 6.70
C ARG A 134 -16.37 -7.95 6.91
N ASP A 135 -16.96 -8.09 8.09
CA ASP A 135 -18.23 -7.45 8.46
C ASP A 135 -18.01 -6.22 9.37
N CYS A 136 -16.90 -5.52 9.12
CA CYS A 136 -16.52 -4.32 9.84
C CYS A 136 -17.52 -3.18 9.61
N PRO A 137 -17.89 -2.39 10.64
CA PRO A 137 -18.64 -1.14 10.45
C PRO A 137 -17.98 -0.21 9.46
N GLN A 138 -18.80 0.47 8.64
CA GLN A 138 -18.32 1.40 7.60
C GLN A 138 -18.61 2.85 7.96
N PRO A 139 -17.67 3.78 7.75
CA PRO A 139 -16.31 3.57 7.24
C PRO A 139 -15.41 2.85 8.25
N MET A 140 -14.46 2.05 7.74
CA MET A 140 -13.51 1.28 8.55
C MET A 140 -12.50 2.20 9.23
N ARG A 141 -12.44 2.14 10.57
CA ARG A 141 -11.50 2.91 11.39
C ARG A 141 -10.30 2.06 11.80
N GLU A 142 -9.20 2.71 12.12
CA GLU A 142 -7.97 2.04 12.55
C GLU A 142 -8.19 1.18 13.83
N GLU A 143 -9.14 1.55 14.67
CA GLU A 143 -9.51 0.81 15.88
C GLU A 143 -10.23 -0.52 15.57
N HIS A 144 -10.68 -0.73 14.34
CA HIS A 144 -11.32 -1.99 13.95
C HIS A 144 -10.32 -3.13 13.65
N LEU A 145 -9.01 -2.87 13.72
CA LEU A 145 -8.01 -3.92 13.61
C LEU A 145 -8.27 -5.02 14.67
N LEU A 146 -8.28 -6.29 14.24
CA LEU A 146 -8.46 -7.48 15.09
C LEU A 146 -9.80 -7.55 15.86
N THR A 147 -10.84 -6.82 15.46
CA THR A 147 -12.14 -6.83 16.14
C THR A 147 -13.12 -7.91 15.62
N GLY A 148 -12.73 -8.68 14.60
CA GLY A 148 -13.59 -9.73 14.05
C GLY A 148 -12.91 -10.59 13.00
N PRO A 149 -13.64 -11.56 12.40
CA PRO A 149 -13.10 -12.46 11.39
C PRO A 149 -12.69 -11.74 10.10
N LEU A 150 -11.57 -12.16 9.52
CA LEU A 150 -11.07 -11.68 8.24
C LEU A 150 -11.81 -12.33 7.06
N GLU A 151 -11.75 -11.69 5.88
CA GLU A 151 -12.22 -12.31 4.64
C GLU A 151 -11.42 -13.58 4.33
N SER A 152 -12.14 -14.70 4.15
CA SER A 152 -11.53 -16.04 4.06
C SER A 152 -10.58 -16.21 2.86
N THR A 153 -10.90 -15.60 1.72
CA THR A 153 -10.19 -15.79 0.45
C THR A 153 -8.79 -15.17 0.45
N ASN A 154 -8.56 -14.11 1.24
CA ASN A 154 -7.25 -13.44 1.35
C ASN A 154 -6.70 -13.42 2.78
N ARG A 155 -7.27 -14.23 3.67
CA ARG A 155 -6.88 -14.31 5.09
C ARG A 155 -5.37 -14.50 5.31
N PRO A 156 -4.65 -15.41 4.59
CA PRO A 156 -3.22 -15.59 4.77
C PRO A 156 -2.39 -14.31 4.51
N TYR A 157 -2.75 -13.56 3.46
CA TYR A 157 -2.14 -12.27 3.17
C TYR A 157 -2.48 -11.22 4.24
N ALA A 158 -3.73 -11.14 4.64
CA ALA A 158 -4.18 -10.21 5.68
C ALA A 158 -3.47 -10.47 7.02
N VAL A 159 -3.36 -11.74 7.44
CA VAL A 159 -2.63 -12.13 8.66
C VAL A 159 -1.15 -11.72 8.57
N ALA A 160 -0.49 -11.93 7.43
CA ALA A 160 0.88 -11.47 7.26
C ALA A 160 0.99 -9.95 7.42
N LYS A 161 0.07 -9.17 6.83
CA LYS A 161 0.07 -7.71 6.96
C LYS A 161 -0.21 -7.24 8.40
N ILE A 162 -1.13 -7.91 9.11
CA ILE A 162 -1.37 -7.66 10.54
C ILE A 162 -0.10 -7.91 11.36
N ALA A 163 0.57 -9.04 11.12
CA ALA A 163 1.83 -9.35 11.81
C ALA A 163 2.91 -8.27 11.61
N GLY A 164 3.01 -7.66 10.41
CA GLY A 164 3.94 -6.54 10.16
C GLY A 164 3.57 -5.27 10.92
N ILE A 165 2.27 -4.97 11.05
CA ILE A 165 1.78 -3.84 11.85
C ILE A 165 2.12 -4.06 13.33
N GLU A 166 1.84 -5.25 13.86
CA GLU A 166 2.15 -5.65 15.24
C GLU A 166 3.67 -5.62 15.50
N GLN A 167 4.47 -6.05 14.51
CA GLN A 167 5.93 -5.98 14.60
C GLN A 167 6.40 -4.53 14.71
N CYS A 168 5.91 -3.61 13.87
CA CYS A 168 6.21 -2.18 13.97
C CYS A 168 5.87 -1.63 15.38
N TRP A 169 4.70 -2.00 15.90
CA TRP A 169 4.29 -1.57 17.25
C TRP A 169 5.18 -2.13 18.35
N ALA A 170 5.50 -3.44 18.30
CA ALA A 170 6.37 -4.08 19.28
C ALA A 170 7.76 -3.42 19.31
N TYR A 171 8.35 -3.15 18.13
CA TYR A 171 9.65 -2.48 18.02
C TYR A 171 9.62 -1.03 18.54
N ASN A 172 8.56 -0.28 18.24
CA ASN A 172 8.40 1.07 18.78
C ASN A 172 8.33 1.07 20.30
N ARG A 173 7.59 0.13 20.92
CA ARG A 173 7.47 0.01 22.38
C ARG A 173 8.73 -0.45 23.06
N GLN A 174 9.41 -1.43 22.49
CA GLN A 174 10.56 -2.07 23.14
C GLN A 174 11.85 -1.29 22.93
N TYR A 175 12.02 -0.72 21.72
CA TYR A 175 13.30 -0.14 21.32
C TYR A 175 13.22 1.35 20.99
N GLY A 176 12.03 1.95 21.03
CA GLY A 176 11.84 3.38 20.74
C GLY A 176 12.00 3.72 19.25
N THR A 177 11.83 2.74 18.35
CA THR A 177 11.88 2.98 16.90
C THR A 177 10.73 3.87 16.44
N GLN A 178 10.80 4.37 15.20
CA GLN A 178 9.76 5.22 14.60
C GLN A 178 9.19 4.54 13.34
N PHE A 179 8.50 3.43 13.53
CA PHE A 179 7.91 2.62 12.47
C PHE A 179 6.40 2.84 12.43
N LEU A 180 5.90 3.30 11.28
CA LEU A 180 4.49 3.61 11.03
C LEU A 180 3.96 2.70 9.94
N ALA A 181 2.72 2.23 10.08
CA ALA A 181 2.02 1.47 9.06
C ALA A 181 0.97 2.34 8.35
N ALA A 182 1.00 2.36 7.01
CA ALA A 182 0.03 3.03 6.16
C ALA A 182 -0.94 2.02 5.55
N MET A 183 -2.26 2.23 5.72
CA MET A 183 -3.32 1.36 5.22
C MET A 183 -4.01 2.00 4.02
N PRO A 184 -3.55 1.74 2.80
CA PRO A 184 -4.21 2.26 1.62
C PRO A 184 -5.51 1.51 1.34
N THR A 185 -6.47 2.21 0.73
CA THR A 185 -7.63 1.62 0.07
C THR A 185 -7.24 0.92 -1.24
N ASN A 186 -8.21 0.55 -2.12
CA ASN A 186 -7.86 -0.07 -3.39
C ASN A 186 -7.12 0.92 -4.28
N LEU A 187 -5.94 0.52 -4.71
CA LEU A 187 -5.05 1.34 -5.51
C LEU A 187 -5.17 1.02 -6.98
N TYR A 188 -4.91 2.01 -7.81
CA TYR A 188 -4.77 1.88 -9.25
C TYR A 188 -3.82 2.94 -9.81
N GLY A 189 -3.23 2.69 -10.97
CA GLY A 189 -2.33 3.67 -11.60
C GLY A 189 -1.31 3.04 -12.54
N PRO A 190 -0.36 3.82 -13.06
CA PRO A 190 0.74 3.33 -13.87
C PRO A 190 1.58 2.29 -13.11
N GLY A 191 1.85 1.15 -13.74
CA GLY A 191 2.61 0.06 -13.13
C GLY A 191 1.78 -0.96 -12.36
N ASP A 192 0.44 -0.88 -12.44
CA ASP A 192 -0.46 -1.90 -11.92
C ASP A 192 -0.40 -3.19 -12.75
N ASN A 193 -0.96 -4.28 -12.21
CA ASN A 193 -1.13 -5.54 -12.91
C ASN A 193 -2.45 -5.52 -13.70
N PHE A 194 -2.35 -5.66 -15.02
CA PHE A 194 -3.49 -5.68 -15.95
C PHE A 194 -3.84 -7.11 -16.42
N GLY A 195 -3.36 -8.17 -15.75
CA GLY A 195 -3.76 -9.54 -16.04
C GLY A 195 -5.27 -9.74 -15.88
N LEU A 196 -5.91 -10.52 -16.77
CA LEU A 196 -7.36 -10.71 -16.72
C LEU A 196 -7.82 -11.60 -15.55
N GLU A 197 -6.94 -12.50 -15.08
CA GLU A 197 -7.30 -13.51 -14.06
C GLU A 197 -6.81 -13.17 -12.66
N ASP A 198 -5.73 -12.41 -12.55
CA ASP A 198 -5.01 -12.17 -11.28
C ASP A 198 -4.97 -10.71 -10.83
N SER A 199 -5.50 -9.79 -11.65
CA SER A 199 -5.55 -8.37 -11.31
C SER A 199 -6.75 -7.98 -10.44
N HIS A 200 -6.69 -6.76 -9.91
CA HIS A 200 -7.82 -6.14 -9.21
C HIS A 200 -8.90 -5.66 -10.19
N VAL A 201 -10.10 -5.37 -9.66
CA VAL A 201 -11.29 -5.07 -10.46
C VAL A 201 -11.08 -3.90 -11.44
N LEU A 202 -10.47 -2.78 -11.02
CA LEU A 202 -10.29 -1.60 -11.89
C LEU A 202 -9.34 -1.89 -13.06
N PRO A 203 -8.10 -2.40 -12.87
CA PRO A 203 -7.21 -2.71 -13.99
C PRO A 203 -7.77 -3.81 -14.91
N ALA A 204 -8.49 -4.82 -14.37
CA ALA A 204 -9.17 -5.83 -15.19
C ALA A 204 -10.26 -5.21 -16.09
N LEU A 205 -11.10 -4.34 -15.54
CA LEU A 205 -12.13 -3.65 -16.30
C LEU A 205 -11.53 -2.71 -17.35
N LEU A 206 -10.50 -1.95 -16.97
CA LEU A 206 -9.80 -1.04 -17.87
C LEU A 206 -9.25 -1.80 -19.10
N ARG A 207 -8.61 -2.94 -18.87
CA ARG A 207 -8.11 -3.79 -19.95
C ARG A 207 -9.25 -4.34 -20.81
N LYS A 208 -10.31 -4.90 -20.21
CA LYS A 208 -11.47 -5.43 -20.96
C LYS A 208 -12.11 -4.37 -21.84
N VAL A 209 -12.29 -3.15 -21.34
CA VAL A 209 -12.87 -2.04 -22.11
C VAL A 209 -11.93 -1.62 -23.25
N ALA A 210 -10.63 -1.52 -22.99
CA ALA A 210 -9.63 -1.17 -24.01
C ALA A 210 -9.58 -2.21 -25.14
N GLU A 211 -9.52 -3.50 -24.80
CA GLU A 211 -9.54 -4.61 -25.79
C GLU A 211 -10.85 -4.63 -26.60
N ALA A 212 -12.02 -4.47 -25.93
CA ALA A 212 -13.31 -4.44 -26.59
C ALA A 212 -13.44 -3.25 -27.57
N LYS A 213 -12.94 -2.08 -27.18
CA LYS A 213 -12.90 -0.89 -28.07
C LYS A 213 -12.01 -1.16 -29.29
N ALA A 214 -10.82 -1.73 -29.08
CA ALA A 214 -9.86 -2.01 -30.14
C ALA A 214 -10.37 -3.07 -31.15
N THR A 215 -11.11 -4.06 -30.66
CA THR A 215 -11.65 -5.17 -31.50
C THR A 215 -13.06 -4.92 -32.05
N GLY A 216 -13.70 -3.81 -31.65
CA GLY A 216 -15.09 -3.51 -32.04
C GLY A 216 -16.14 -4.42 -31.37
N GLN A 217 -15.78 -5.10 -30.28
CA GLN A 217 -16.68 -5.93 -29.50
C GLN A 217 -17.80 -5.06 -28.90
N LYS A 218 -19.06 -5.55 -28.96
CA LYS A 218 -20.24 -4.77 -28.54
C LYS A 218 -20.69 -5.04 -27.12
N GLN A 219 -20.11 -6.02 -26.43
CA GLN A 219 -20.48 -6.37 -25.07
C GLN A 219 -19.24 -6.69 -24.24
N ILE A 220 -19.27 -6.32 -22.95
CA ILE A 220 -18.25 -6.66 -21.95
C ILE A 220 -18.92 -7.33 -20.77
N VAL A 221 -18.40 -8.50 -20.37
CA VAL A 221 -18.87 -9.23 -19.19
C VAL A 221 -18.15 -8.74 -17.94
N VAL A 222 -18.93 -8.20 -16.99
CA VAL A 222 -18.49 -7.82 -15.63
C VAL A 222 -18.92 -8.93 -14.66
N TRP A 223 -17.98 -9.45 -13.88
CA TRP A 223 -18.30 -10.49 -12.90
C TRP A 223 -19.05 -9.93 -11.71
N GLY A 224 -20.06 -10.71 -11.22
CA GLY A 224 -20.92 -10.37 -10.10
C GLY A 224 -22.11 -9.49 -10.51
N THR A 225 -22.82 -8.98 -9.50
CA THR A 225 -24.01 -8.13 -9.71
C THR A 225 -23.67 -6.68 -10.04
N GLY A 226 -22.44 -6.24 -9.80
CA GLY A 226 -22.02 -4.85 -9.88
C GLY A 226 -22.42 -3.99 -8.69
N THR A 227 -23.10 -4.55 -7.68
CA THR A 227 -23.56 -3.80 -6.50
C THR A 227 -22.53 -3.55 -5.41
N PRO A 228 -21.45 -4.39 -5.23
CA PRO A 228 -20.44 -4.12 -4.21
C PRO A 228 -19.79 -2.74 -4.39
N ARG A 229 -19.56 -2.08 -3.26
CA ARG A 229 -18.98 -0.71 -3.25
C ARG A 229 -17.51 -0.74 -2.88
N ARG A 230 -16.72 0.04 -3.58
CA ARG A 230 -15.25 0.14 -3.40
C ARG A 230 -14.81 1.60 -3.46
N GLU A 231 -13.82 1.89 -2.67
CA GLU A 231 -13.05 3.13 -2.70
C GLU A 231 -11.80 2.91 -3.55
N PHE A 232 -11.45 3.88 -4.41
CA PHE A 232 -10.27 3.82 -5.29
C PHE A 232 -9.40 5.04 -5.12
N LEU A 233 -8.11 4.82 -4.91
CA LEU A 233 -7.11 5.88 -4.75
C LEU A 233 -6.03 5.76 -5.83
N TYR A 234 -5.74 6.86 -6.51
CA TYR A 234 -4.68 6.93 -7.51
C TYR A 234 -3.29 6.79 -6.84
N SER A 235 -2.40 6.01 -7.44
CA SER A 235 -1.12 5.63 -6.84
C SER A 235 -0.21 6.82 -6.52
N ASP A 236 -0.24 7.88 -7.35
CA ASP A 236 0.60 9.06 -7.11
C ASP A 236 0.07 9.91 -5.94
N ASP A 237 -1.26 9.94 -5.71
CA ASP A 237 -1.84 10.56 -4.52
C ASP A 237 -1.43 9.78 -3.25
N LEU A 238 -1.44 8.44 -3.29
CA LEU A 238 -0.90 7.65 -2.19
C LEU A 238 0.58 7.97 -1.93
N ALA A 239 1.39 8.08 -2.98
CA ALA A 239 2.80 8.41 -2.85
C ALA A 239 3.00 9.77 -2.18
N GLU A 240 2.18 10.77 -2.52
CA GLU A 240 2.18 12.08 -1.83
C GLU A 240 1.90 11.93 -0.34
N ALA A 241 0.89 11.14 0.05
CA ALA A 241 0.58 10.86 1.46
C ALA A 241 1.74 10.17 2.17
N CYS A 242 2.34 9.14 1.55
CA CYS A 242 3.46 8.39 2.13
C CYS A 242 4.69 9.29 2.37
N VAL A 243 5.02 10.16 1.43
CA VAL A 243 6.14 11.10 1.56
C VAL A 243 5.83 12.16 2.61
N LEU A 244 4.60 12.70 2.65
CA LEU A 244 4.16 13.63 3.69
C LEU A 244 4.36 13.03 5.09
N LEU A 245 3.94 11.77 5.31
CA LEU A 245 4.06 11.11 6.61
C LEU A 245 5.51 11.08 7.10
N LEU A 246 6.48 10.72 6.26
CA LEU A 246 7.89 10.70 6.66
C LEU A 246 8.52 12.10 6.75
N ARG A 247 7.89 13.13 6.20
CA ARG A 247 8.28 14.54 6.32
C ARG A 247 7.71 15.26 7.53
N LEU A 248 6.78 14.65 8.25
CA LEU A 248 6.18 15.29 9.43
C LEU A 248 7.25 15.68 10.44
N PRO A 249 7.15 16.86 11.08
CA PRO A 249 7.95 17.22 12.23
C PRO A 249 7.89 16.13 13.32
N GLN A 250 8.94 16.02 14.11
CA GLN A 250 9.08 14.94 15.10
C GLN A 250 7.91 14.84 16.07
N ASP A 251 7.44 15.95 16.57
CA ASP A 251 6.30 16.03 17.49
C ASP A 251 5.00 15.51 16.87
N ARG A 252 4.73 15.87 15.62
CA ARG A 252 3.55 15.41 14.87
C ARG A 252 3.67 13.92 14.48
N PHE A 253 4.86 13.47 14.08
CA PHE A 253 5.07 12.06 13.77
C PHE A 253 4.89 11.19 15.00
N GLN A 254 5.40 11.64 16.17
CA GLN A 254 5.27 10.90 17.43
C GLN A 254 3.80 10.69 17.85
N GLN A 255 2.89 11.59 17.50
CA GLN A 255 1.45 11.45 17.77
C GLN A 255 0.81 10.28 16.97
N LEU A 256 1.47 9.83 15.90
CA LEU A 256 1.04 8.67 15.11
C LEU A 256 1.54 7.33 15.67
N LEU A 257 2.39 7.36 16.70
CA LEU A 257 3.01 6.19 17.32
C LEU A 257 2.51 6.00 18.76
N PRO A 258 1.20 5.74 18.97
CA PRO A 258 0.65 5.54 20.31
C PRO A 258 1.23 4.28 20.96
N ALA A 259 1.44 4.31 22.29
CA ALA A 259 1.94 3.16 23.04
C ALA A 259 0.88 2.07 23.22
N GLU A 260 -0.40 2.44 23.26
CA GLU A 260 -1.53 1.58 23.64
C GLU A 260 -2.10 0.76 22.48
N ARG A 261 -1.75 1.10 21.25
CA ARG A 261 -2.30 0.47 20.02
C ARG A 261 -1.30 0.50 18.87
N PRO A 262 -1.47 -0.38 17.87
CA PRO A 262 -0.59 -0.40 16.70
C PRO A 262 -0.56 0.96 15.97
N PRO A 263 0.63 1.38 15.49
CA PRO A 263 0.85 2.64 14.80
C PRO A 263 0.40 2.53 13.34
N LEU A 264 -0.89 2.73 13.07
CA LEU A 264 -1.40 2.67 11.70
C LEU A 264 -2.27 3.88 11.37
N ILE A 265 -2.29 4.25 10.08
CA ILE A 265 -3.09 5.35 9.54
C ILE A 265 -3.72 4.94 8.21
N ASN A 266 -5.04 5.14 8.10
CA ASN A 266 -5.79 4.90 6.87
C ASN A 266 -5.51 6.00 5.84
N ILE A 267 -5.31 5.58 4.57
CA ILE A 267 -5.10 6.49 3.43
C ILE A 267 -6.08 6.13 2.32
N GLY A 268 -7.01 7.03 2.04
CA GLY A 268 -8.06 6.86 1.06
C GLY A 268 -8.62 8.20 0.58
N VAL A 269 -9.65 8.12 -0.24
CA VAL A 269 -10.40 9.28 -0.73
C VAL A 269 -11.52 9.68 0.24
N GLY A 270 -12.09 8.70 0.95
CA GLY A 270 -13.24 8.88 1.84
C GLY A 270 -14.58 8.77 1.12
N GLU A 271 -14.58 8.32 -0.14
CA GLU A 271 -15.78 8.13 -0.96
C GLU A 271 -15.70 6.77 -1.68
N ASP A 272 -16.83 6.11 -1.84
CA ASP A 272 -16.92 4.83 -2.54
C ASP A 272 -17.98 4.88 -3.66
N LEU A 273 -17.82 4.00 -4.64
CA LEU A 273 -18.80 3.80 -5.71
C LEU A 273 -19.00 2.29 -5.93
N THR A 274 -20.10 1.94 -6.61
CA THR A 274 -20.38 0.56 -6.99
C THR A 274 -19.45 0.09 -8.11
N VAL A 275 -19.24 -1.22 -8.24
CA VAL A 275 -18.50 -1.80 -9.38
C VAL A 275 -19.18 -1.47 -10.70
N ARG A 276 -20.53 -1.32 -10.72
CA ARG A 276 -21.30 -0.85 -11.89
C ARG A 276 -20.88 0.58 -12.26
N GLU A 277 -20.96 1.53 -11.34
CA GLU A 277 -20.55 2.92 -11.56
C GLU A 277 -19.09 3.03 -12.00
N LEU A 278 -18.20 2.17 -11.48
CA LEU A 278 -16.82 2.09 -11.93
C LEU A 278 -16.73 1.65 -13.41
N ALA A 279 -17.43 0.58 -13.79
CA ALA A 279 -17.41 0.07 -15.16
C ALA A 279 -17.97 1.12 -16.15
N GLU A 280 -19.07 1.76 -15.80
CA GLU A 280 -19.67 2.86 -16.58
C GLU A 280 -18.71 4.06 -16.72
N THR A 281 -17.99 4.40 -15.64
CA THR A 281 -16.97 5.45 -15.66
C THR A 281 -15.81 5.12 -16.60
N ILE A 282 -15.32 3.86 -16.56
CA ILE A 282 -14.25 3.42 -17.45
C ILE A 282 -14.72 3.46 -18.91
N CYS A 283 -15.95 2.98 -19.22
CA CYS A 283 -16.54 3.07 -20.57
C CYS A 283 -16.60 4.52 -21.05
N ARG A 284 -17.09 5.43 -20.22
CA ARG A 284 -17.18 6.85 -20.55
C ARG A 284 -15.80 7.49 -20.81
N VAL A 285 -14.82 7.20 -19.95
CA VAL A 285 -13.45 7.76 -20.09
C VAL A 285 -12.75 7.24 -21.33
N LEU A 286 -12.97 5.97 -21.69
CA LEU A 286 -12.39 5.34 -22.89
C LEU A 286 -13.25 5.53 -24.13
N GLU A 287 -14.41 6.22 -24.03
CA GLU A 287 -15.35 6.41 -25.13
C GLU A 287 -15.76 5.07 -25.78
N TYR A 288 -16.14 4.11 -24.96
CA TYR A 288 -16.67 2.82 -25.38
C TYR A 288 -18.20 2.82 -25.26
N ASP A 289 -18.89 2.54 -26.36
CA ASP A 289 -20.36 2.59 -26.51
C ASP A 289 -21.04 1.22 -26.40
N GLY A 290 -20.30 0.16 -26.14
CA GLY A 290 -20.84 -1.19 -26.00
C GLY A 290 -21.57 -1.42 -24.65
N GLU A 291 -22.29 -2.54 -24.58
CA GLU A 291 -23.11 -2.94 -23.44
C GLU A 291 -22.28 -3.58 -22.33
N LEU A 292 -22.61 -3.25 -21.06
CA LEU A 292 -22.08 -3.92 -19.88
C LEU A 292 -23.07 -5.02 -19.43
N VAL A 293 -22.64 -6.28 -19.49
CA VAL A 293 -23.42 -7.46 -19.06
C VAL A 293 -22.86 -7.96 -17.73
N PHE A 294 -23.71 -8.04 -16.70
CA PHE A 294 -23.30 -8.49 -15.35
C PHE A 294 -23.58 -9.99 -15.17
N ASP A 295 -22.51 -10.76 -14.91
CA ASP A 295 -22.59 -12.20 -14.68
C ASP A 295 -22.76 -12.50 -13.19
N SER A 296 -24.01 -12.56 -12.72
CA SER A 296 -24.36 -12.86 -11.32
C SER A 296 -24.08 -14.31 -10.90
N THR A 297 -23.63 -15.19 -11.80
CA THR A 297 -23.19 -16.55 -11.44
C THR A 297 -21.80 -16.52 -10.76
N ARG A 298 -21.06 -15.45 -10.94
CA ARG A 298 -19.80 -15.19 -10.26
C ARG A 298 -20.04 -14.50 -8.90
N PRO A 299 -19.29 -14.87 -7.86
CA PRO A 299 -19.52 -14.31 -6.53
C PRO A 299 -19.17 -12.83 -6.48
N ASP A 300 -19.99 -12.06 -5.80
CA ASP A 300 -19.62 -10.74 -5.32
C ASP A 300 -18.59 -10.87 -4.18
N GLY A 301 -17.66 -9.95 -4.08
CA GLY A 301 -16.77 -9.86 -2.92
C GLY A 301 -17.47 -9.20 -1.73
N THR A 302 -16.71 -8.75 -0.73
CA THR A 302 -17.20 -7.97 0.43
C THR A 302 -18.15 -6.86 -0.04
N PRO A 303 -19.35 -6.68 0.57
CA PRO A 303 -20.36 -5.73 0.09
C PRO A 303 -19.85 -4.29 0.00
N ARG A 304 -19.10 -3.81 1.00
CA ARG A 304 -18.55 -2.46 1.04
C ARG A 304 -17.16 -2.43 1.66
N LYS A 305 -16.27 -1.59 1.10
CA LYS A 305 -14.96 -1.25 1.67
C LYS A 305 -14.71 0.25 1.50
N LEU A 306 -14.89 1.00 2.59
CA LEU A 306 -14.62 2.43 2.69
C LEU A 306 -13.77 2.69 3.92
N LEU A 307 -12.67 3.42 3.79
CA LEU A 307 -11.84 3.79 4.93
C LEU A 307 -12.32 5.08 5.61
N ASP A 308 -12.20 5.15 6.91
CA ASP A 308 -12.24 6.42 7.63
C ASP A 308 -10.90 7.13 7.45
N VAL A 309 -10.93 8.28 6.80
CA VAL A 309 -9.73 9.04 6.41
C VAL A 309 -9.53 10.32 7.25
N ARG A 310 -10.29 10.48 8.34
CA ARG A 310 -10.23 11.71 9.16
C ARG A 310 -8.85 11.98 9.73
N ARG A 311 -8.08 10.94 10.09
CA ARG A 311 -6.73 11.11 10.63
C ARG A 311 -5.76 11.70 9.62
N ILE A 312 -5.71 11.15 8.40
CA ILE A 312 -4.82 11.67 7.35
C ILE A 312 -5.27 13.07 6.90
N HIS A 313 -6.58 13.33 6.87
CA HIS A 313 -7.11 14.66 6.60
C HIS A 313 -6.71 15.71 7.66
N ALA A 314 -6.66 15.32 8.93
CA ALA A 314 -6.19 16.19 10.02
C ALA A 314 -4.69 16.55 9.90
N LEU A 315 -3.91 15.73 9.19
CA LEU A 315 -2.52 16.03 8.85
C LEU A 315 -2.38 17.00 7.66
N GLY A 316 -3.50 17.40 7.03
CA GLY A 316 -3.53 18.34 5.92
C GLY A 316 -3.45 17.72 4.54
N TRP A 317 -3.51 16.38 4.43
CA TRP A 317 -3.51 15.70 3.13
C TRP A 317 -4.93 15.28 2.71
N ARG A 318 -5.20 15.42 1.41
CA ARG A 318 -6.38 14.89 0.71
C ARG A 318 -5.99 14.43 -0.67
N ALA A 319 -6.63 13.36 -1.16
CA ALA A 319 -6.52 12.96 -2.56
C ALA A 319 -6.96 14.10 -3.49
N ARG A 320 -6.23 14.31 -4.57
CA ARG A 320 -6.49 15.41 -5.53
C ARG A 320 -6.88 14.92 -6.91
N THR A 321 -6.55 13.68 -7.24
CA THR A 321 -6.84 13.09 -8.55
C THR A 321 -8.23 12.49 -8.52
N SER A 322 -9.16 13.02 -9.33
CA SER A 322 -10.47 12.41 -9.51
C SER A 322 -10.36 11.02 -10.15
N LEU A 323 -11.36 10.15 -9.94
CA LEU A 323 -11.37 8.81 -10.52
C LEU A 323 -11.22 8.85 -12.06
N GLU A 324 -11.97 9.72 -12.73
CA GLU A 324 -11.91 9.86 -14.19
C GLU A 324 -10.53 10.28 -14.68
N GLU A 325 -9.92 11.27 -14.03
CA GLU A 325 -8.57 11.74 -14.38
C GLU A 325 -7.53 10.65 -14.12
N GLY A 326 -7.62 9.96 -12.99
CA GLY A 326 -6.72 8.84 -12.68
C GLY A 326 -6.84 7.69 -13.67
N ILE A 327 -8.07 7.33 -14.11
CA ILE A 327 -8.30 6.32 -15.15
C ILE A 327 -7.67 6.79 -16.48
N ARG A 328 -7.88 8.05 -16.87
CA ARG A 328 -7.31 8.62 -18.11
C ARG A 328 -5.78 8.55 -18.12
N ARG A 329 -5.13 8.99 -17.03
CA ARG A 329 -3.67 8.93 -16.86
C ARG A 329 -3.15 7.49 -16.86
N THR A 330 -3.86 6.60 -16.17
CA THR A 330 -3.50 5.17 -16.14
C THR A 330 -3.56 4.57 -17.54
N TYR A 331 -4.68 4.77 -18.26
CA TYR A 331 -4.83 4.26 -19.61
C TYR A 331 -3.77 4.82 -20.57
N ALA A 332 -3.51 6.13 -20.53
CA ALA A 332 -2.46 6.76 -21.34
C ALA A 332 -1.08 6.15 -21.13
N ALA A 333 -0.76 5.74 -19.91
CA ALA A 333 0.53 5.13 -19.56
C ALA A 333 0.67 3.66 -19.98
N VAL A 334 -0.46 2.95 -20.25
CA VAL A 334 -0.43 1.49 -20.48
C VAL A 334 -1.04 1.06 -21.81
N LYS A 335 -1.73 1.92 -22.54
CA LYS A 335 -2.48 1.61 -23.79
C LYS A 335 -1.66 0.82 -24.83
N ASP A 336 -0.36 1.09 -24.93
CA ASP A 336 0.52 0.42 -25.90
C ASP A 336 0.95 -0.99 -25.42
N ARG A 337 0.52 -1.40 -24.23
CA ARG A 337 0.83 -2.70 -23.61
C ARG A 337 -0.41 -3.54 -23.34
N LEU A 338 -1.61 -2.97 -23.52
CA LEU A 338 -2.90 -3.65 -23.44
C LEU A 338 -3.31 -4.20 -24.80
#